data_f15b253aa3bf348355a5a0d54cd9e5b5
#
_entry.id   f15b253aa3bf348355a5a0d54cd9e5b5
#
_cell.length_a   1.000
_cell.length_b   1.000
_cell.length_c   1.000
_cell.angle_alpha   90.00
_cell.angle_beta   90.00
_cell.angle_gamma   90.00
#
_symmetry.space_group_name_H-M   'P 1'
#
loop_
_entity.id
_entity.type
_entity.pdbx_description
1 polymer ?
#
loop_
_entity_poly.entity_id
_entity_poly.type
_entity_poly.pdbx_seq_one_letter_code
_entity_poly.pdbx_strand_id
1 'polypeptide(L)'
;ELREALGAAVGMLFRCKACAKLGFSSRGDVDRLEAALPGCTRGVASLEDVQPTVRAALGLKSSAMPGLRHACAALLAVEISKVEQTSDWEARPLTEAQLVYAATDASILLPLHRAALSRLASQSLSPDK
;
A
#
# COMPACT_ATOMS: atom_id res chain seq x y z
N GLU A 1 2.24 0.61 -28.48
CA GLU A 1 2.79 1.98 -28.20
C GLU A 1 2.38 2.50 -26.81
N LEU A 2 1.08 2.78 -26.54
CA LEU A 2 0.67 3.33 -25.23
C LEU A 2 1.00 2.41 -24.06
N ARG A 3 0.75 1.11 -24.19
CA ARG A 3 1.05 0.11 -23.16
C ARG A 3 2.55 0.00 -22.89
N GLU A 4 3.37 0.05 -23.92
CA GLU A 4 4.84 0.02 -23.81
C GLU A 4 5.36 1.28 -23.12
N ALA A 5 4.86 2.45 -23.52
CA ALA A 5 5.22 3.73 -22.90
C ALA A 5 4.82 3.76 -21.41
N LEU A 6 3.64 3.27 -21.07
CA LEU A 6 3.19 3.13 -19.68
C LEU A 6 4.09 2.14 -18.92
N GLY A 7 4.40 0.98 -19.48
CA GLY A 7 5.31 0.00 -18.87
C GLY A 7 6.70 0.58 -18.61
N ALA A 8 7.23 1.36 -19.55
CA ALA A 8 8.51 2.04 -19.39
C ALA A 8 8.47 3.08 -18.25
N ALA A 9 7.44 3.92 -18.20
CA ALA A 9 7.28 4.94 -17.16
C ALA A 9 7.12 4.32 -15.76
N VAL A 10 6.27 3.29 -15.64
CA VAL A 10 6.09 2.53 -14.38
C VAL A 10 7.42 1.87 -13.99
N GLY A 11 8.12 1.26 -14.94
CA GLY A 11 9.42 0.63 -14.68
C GLY A 11 10.49 1.62 -14.21
N MET A 12 10.51 2.85 -14.73
CA MET A 12 11.40 3.91 -14.23
C MET A 12 11.11 4.22 -12.76
N LEU A 13 9.83 4.38 -12.40
CA LEU A 13 9.40 4.63 -11.02
C LEU A 13 9.80 3.46 -10.10
N PHE A 14 9.54 2.23 -10.52
CA PHE A 14 9.85 1.05 -9.71
C PHE A 14 11.35 0.84 -9.48
N ARG A 15 12.20 1.18 -10.44
CA ARG A 15 13.68 1.11 -10.33
C ARG A 15 14.29 2.28 -9.56
N CYS A 16 13.56 3.38 -9.38
CA CYS A 16 14.09 4.56 -8.68
C CYS A 16 14.38 4.23 -7.21
N LYS A 17 15.66 4.24 -6.82
CA LYS A 17 16.10 4.00 -5.45
C LYS A 17 15.81 5.17 -4.51
N ALA A 18 15.80 6.39 -5.04
CA ALA A 18 15.54 7.60 -4.25
C ALA A 18 14.06 7.80 -3.91
N CYS A 19 13.16 7.07 -4.59
CA CYS A 19 11.73 7.15 -4.39
C CYS A 19 11.25 5.88 -3.66
N ALA A 20 10.88 6.00 -2.39
CA ALA A 20 10.25 4.91 -1.67
C ALA A 20 8.84 4.68 -2.20
N LYS A 21 8.51 3.43 -2.48
CA LYS A 21 7.15 2.99 -2.86
C LYS A 21 6.57 2.22 -1.69
N LEU A 22 5.40 2.62 -1.22
CA LEU A 22 4.70 1.92 -0.16
C LEU A 22 3.59 1.05 -0.76
N GLY A 23 3.48 -0.17 -0.25
CA GLY A 23 2.38 -1.07 -0.55
C GLY A 23 1.79 -1.64 0.74
N PHE A 24 0.63 -2.25 0.63
CA PHE A 24 0.00 -2.96 1.74
C PHE A 24 -0.41 -4.35 1.27
N SER A 25 0.33 -5.38 1.71
CA SER A 25 0.19 -6.74 1.18
C SER A 25 0.38 -6.78 -0.36
N SER A 26 1.34 -6.02 -0.84
CA SER A 26 1.47 -5.60 -2.25
C SER A 26 2.06 -6.64 -3.19
N ARG A 27 2.49 -7.82 -2.69
CA ARG A 27 3.12 -8.84 -3.52
C ARG A 27 2.25 -9.29 -4.71
N GLY A 28 0.98 -9.57 -4.45
CA GLY A 28 0.03 -9.95 -5.50
C GLY A 28 -0.25 -8.82 -6.50
N ASP A 29 -0.17 -7.57 -6.06
CA ASP A 29 -0.34 -6.41 -6.93
C ASP A 29 0.85 -6.21 -7.86
N VAL A 30 2.07 -6.45 -7.37
CA VAL A 30 3.30 -6.46 -8.18
C VAL A 30 3.24 -7.55 -9.26
N ASP A 31 2.79 -8.75 -8.90
CA ASP A 31 2.65 -9.86 -9.86
C ASP A 31 1.62 -9.55 -10.95
N ARG A 32 0.48 -8.95 -10.57
CA ARG A 32 -0.54 -8.49 -11.54
C ARG A 32 -0.04 -7.37 -12.43
N LEU A 33 0.73 -6.44 -11.88
CA LEU A 33 1.32 -5.34 -12.63
C LEU A 33 2.33 -5.86 -13.66
N GLU A 34 3.19 -6.83 -13.28
CA GLU A 34 4.12 -7.49 -14.19
C GLU A 34 3.37 -8.23 -15.32
N ALA A 35 2.26 -8.91 -15.01
CA ALA A 35 1.44 -9.57 -16.02
C ALA A 35 0.79 -8.56 -16.98
N ALA A 36 0.34 -7.41 -16.46
CA ALA A 36 -0.27 -6.36 -17.27
C ALA A 36 0.74 -5.57 -18.12
N LEU A 37 1.91 -5.29 -17.56
CA LEU A 37 2.97 -4.47 -18.16
C LEU A 37 4.32 -5.22 -18.05
N PRO A 38 4.59 -6.22 -18.92
CA PRO A 38 5.74 -7.08 -18.78
C PRO A 38 7.08 -6.32 -18.70
N GLY A 39 7.89 -6.65 -17.71
CA GLY A 39 9.18 -6.03 -17.46
C GLY A 39 9.15 -4.76 -16.62
N CYS A 40 7.97 -4.23 -16.27
CA CYS A 40 7.86 -2.99 -15.50
C CYS A 40 8.33 -3.15 -14.04
N THR A 41 8.25 -4.35 -13.47
CA THR A 41 8.69 -4.62 -12.10
C THR A 41 10.12 -5.16 -12.03
N ARG A 42 10.79 -5.35 -13.18
CA ARG A 42 12.17 -5.84 -13.22
C ARG A 42 13.12 -4.85 -12.55
N GLY A 43 13.86 -5.32 -11.55
CA GLY A 43 14.80 -4.50 -10.79
C GLY A 43 14.12 -3.51 -9.85
N VAL A 44 12.93 -3.85 -9.35
CA VAL A 44 12.22 -3.05 -8.35
C VAL A 44 13.14 -2.73 -7.16
N ALA A 45 13.16 -1.48 -6.74
CA ALA A 45 13.96 -1.00 -5.63
C ALA A 45 13.10 -0.13 -4.71
N SER A 46 13.45 -0.11 -3.41
CA SER A 46 12.79 0.74 -2.40
C SER A 46 11.25 0.55 -2.36
N LEU A 47 10.79 -0.68 -2.57
CA LEU A 47 9.40 -1.07 -2.33
C LEU A 47 9.28 -1.61 -0.91
N GLU A 48 8.41 -1.02 -0.12
CA GLU A 48 8.18 -1.39 1.27
C GLU A 48 6.73 -1.80 1.47
N ASP A 49 6.51 -2.99 2.02
CA ASP A 49 5.20 -3.44 2.46
C ASP A 49 4.95 -2.95 3.90
N VAL A 50 3.96 -2.10 4.05
CA VAL A 50 3.61 -1.47 5.34
C VAL A 50 2.89 -2.44 6.29
N GLN A 51 2.30 -3.51 5.77
CA GLN A 51 1.50 -4.44 6.58
C GLN A 51 2.27 -5.09 7.73
N PRO A 52 3.51 -5.60 7.56
CA PRO A 52 4.30 -6.14 8.67
C PRO A 52 4.61 -5.11 9.76
N THR A 53 4.92 -3.87 9.39
CA THR A 53 5.18 -2.77 10.32
C THR A 53 3.93 -2.43 11.14
N VAL A 54 2.77 -2.36 10.49
CA VAL A 54 1.47 -2.17 11.15
C VAL A 54 1.17 -3.31 12.12
N ARG A 55 1.37 -4.55 11.68
CA ARG A 55 1.18 -5.72 12.55
C ARG A 55 2.00 -5.62 13.83
N ALA A 56 3.27 -5.28 13.71
CA ALA A 56 4.17 -5.11 14.85
C ALA A 56 3.70 -3.95 15.76
N ALA A 57 3.34 -2.81 15.18
CA ALA A 57 2.84 -1.65 15.93
C ALA A 57 1.55 -1.94 16.70
N LEU A 58 0.71 -2.83 16.20
CA LEU A 58 -0.51 -3.29 16.88
C LEU A 58 -0.28 -4.42 17.88
N GLY A 59 0.95 -4.94 18.01
CA GLY A 59 1.27 -6.04 18.90
C GLY A 59 0.59 -7.37 18.51
N LEU A 60 0.23 -7.54 17.24
CA LEU A 60 -0.45 -8.73 16.76
C LEU A 60 0.53 -9.89 16.58
N LYS A 61 0.03 -11.11 16.82
CA LYS A 61 0.82 -12.34 16.61
C LYS A 61 1.27 -12.46 15.16
N SER A 62 2.36 -13.17 14.92
CA SER A 62 2.95 -13.33 13.59
C SER A 62 2.02 -13.92 12.53
N SER A 63 1.05 -14.73 12.96
CA SER A 63 0.02 -15.33 12.09
C SER A 63 -1.15 -14.39 11.76
N ALA A 64 -1.29 -13.27 12.48
CA ALA A 64 -2.38 -12.32 12.28
C ALA A 64 -1.93 -11.19 11.36
N MET A 65 -2.51 -11.13 10.15
CA MET A 65 -2.23 -10.08 9.18
C MET A 65 -3.42 -9.11 9.14
N PRO A 66 -3.25 -7.87 9.64
CA PRO A 66 -4.34 -6.89 9.63
C PRO A 66 -4.66 -6.44 8.20
N GLY A 67 -5.95 -6.28 7.89
CA GLY A 67 -6.37 -5.61 6.67
C GLY A 67 -6.18 -4.09 6.76
N LEU A 68 -6.10 -3.41 5.62
CA LEU A 68 -5.87 -1.96 5.55
C LEU A 68 -6.91 -1.16 6.36
N ARG A 69 -8.18 -1.51 6.23
CA ARG A 69 -9.28 -0.86 6.98
C ARG A 69 -9.08 -0.96 8.50
N HIS A 70 -8.76 -2.16 8.99
CA HIS A 70 -8.50 -2.38 10.43
C HIS A 70 -7.29 -1.57 10.89
N ALA A 71 -6.22 -1.57 10.10
CA ALA A 71 -5.00 -0.80 10.37
C ALA A 71 -5.28 0.71 10.49
N CYS A 72 -6.06 1.26 9.56
CA CYS A 72 -6.42 2.67 9.56
C CYS A 72 -7.31 3.04 10.75
N ALA A 73 -8.30 2.22 11.07
CA ALA A 73 -9.15 2.44 12.23
C ALA A 73 -8.33 2.42 13.55
N ALA A 74 -7.41 1.46 13.68
CA ALA A 74 -6.64 1.27 14.90
C ALA A 74 -5.51 2.30 15.11
N LEU A 75 -4.86 2.75 14.03
CA LEU A 75 -3.69 3.64 14.12
C LEU A 75 -3.99 5.10 13.77
N LEU A 76 -5.00 5.35 12.96
CA LEU A 76 -5.35 6.70 12.49
C LEU A 76 -6.72 7.18 12.97
N ALA A 77 -7.53 6.30 13.59
CA ALA A 77 -8.94 6.56 13.90
C ALA A 77 -9.76 6.99 12.64
N VAL A 78 -9.41 6.43 11.48
CA VAL A 78 -10.05 6.70 10.19
C VAL A 78 -10.77 5.45 9.71
N GLU A 79 -12.03 5.60 9.31
CA GLU A 79 -12.78 4.55 8.64
C GLU A 79 -12.66 4.69 7.11
N ILE A 80 -12.29 3.60 6.44
CA ILE A 80 -12.22 3.52 4.98
C ILE A 80 -13.42 2.72 4.48
N SER A 81 -14.14 3.28 3.51
CA SER A 81 -15.23 2.58 2.83
C SER A 81 -14.71 1.38 2.03
N LYS A 82 -15.51 0.32 1.95
CA LYS A 82 -15.28 -0.83 1.07
C LYS A 82 -16.23 -0.88 -0.11
N VAL A 83 -17.09 0.11 -0.27
CA VAL A 83 -18.19 0.08 -1.24
C VAL A 83 -17.68 -0.18 -2.66
N GLU A 84 -16.59 0.49 -3.05
CA GLU A 84 -16.03 0.37 -4.39
C GLU A 84 -15.08 -0.84 -4.57
N GLN A 85 -14.79 -1.60 -3.50
CA GLN A 85 -13.85 -2.73 -3.59
C GLN A 85 -14.27 -3.78 -4.63
N THR A 86 -15.58 -3.99 -4.80
CA THR A 86 -16.17 -4.96 -5.72
C THR A 86 -16.89 -4.32 -6.89
N SER A 87 -16.67 -3.02 -7.13
CA SER A 87 -17.29 -2.32 -8.27
C SER A 87 -16.66 -2.74 -9.61
N ASP A 88 -17.30 -2.37 -10.71
CA ASP A 88 -16.79 -2.67 -12.05
C ASP A 88 -15.61 -1.76 -12.42
N TRP A 89 -14.39 -2.23 -12.15
CA TRP A 89 -13.16 -1.52 -12.45
C TRP A 89 -12.74 -1.57 -13.92
N GLU A 90 -13.45 -2.33 -14.77
CA GLU A 90 -13.23 -2.36 -16.22
C GLU A 90 -14.06 -1.29 -16.94
N ALA A 91 -15.10 -0.77 -16.30
CA ALA A 91 -15.92 0.31 -16.85
C ALA A 91 -15.09 1.55 -17.21
N ARG A 92 -15.46 2.21 -18.31
CA ARG A 92 -14.84 3.49 -18.73
C ARG A 92 -15.93 4.48 -19.14
N PRO A 93 -15.86 5.72 -18.66
CA PRO A 93 -14.92 6.24 -17.66
C PRO A 93 -15.15 5.66 -16.26
N LEU A 94 -14.14 5.68 -15.41
CA LEU A 94 -14.30 5.38 -13.97
C LEU A 94 -15.18 6.46 -13.32
N THR A 95 -15.98 6.07 -12.36
CA THR A 95 -16.80 7.02 -11.59
C THR A 95 -15.92 7.84 -10.63
N GLU A 96 -16.41 8.99 -10.20
CA GLU A 96 -15.72 9.80 -9.19
C GLU A 96 -15.51 9.01 -7.88
N ALA A 97 -16.49 8.21 -7.47
CA ALA A 97 -16.37 7.34 -6.29
C ALA A 97 -15.23 6.33 -6.44
N GLN A 98 -15.06 5.70 -7.60
CA GLN A 98 -13.95 4.79 -7.89
C GLN A 98 -12.61 5.53 -7.86
N LEU A 99 -12.52 6.71 -8.45
CA LEU A 99 -11.28 7.51 -8.44
C LEU A 99 -10.90 7.92 -7.02
N VAL A 100 -11.85 8.37 -6.21
CA VAL A 100 -11.62 8.73 -4.80
C VAL A 100 -11.22 7.50 -3.99
N TYR A 101 -11.86 6.36 -4.21
CA TYR A 101 -11.52 5.12 -3.54
C TYR A 101 -10.06 4.70 -3.83
N ALA A 102 -9.66 4.66 -5.10
CA ALA A 102 -8.31 4.29 -5.50
C ALA A 102 -7.25 5.27 -4.98
N ALA A 103 -7.54 6.57 -5.01
CA ALA A 103 -6.65 7.60 -4.49
C ALA A 103 -6.50 7.50 -2.96
N THR A 104 -7.58 7.20 -2.25
CA THR A 104 -7.58 7.03 -0.79
C THR A 104 -6.74 5.82 -0.38
N ASP A 105 -6.93 4.66 -1.02
CA ASP A 105 -6.18 3.44 -0.74
C ASP A 105 -4.66 3.64 -0.92
N ALA A 106 -4.25 4.45 -1.89
CA ALA A 106 -2.84 4.76 -2.10
C ALA A 106 -2.32 5.82 -1.11
N SER A 107 -3.03 6.93 -0.93
CA SER A 107 -2.56 8.07 -0.15
C SER A 107 -2.53 7.80 1.35
N ILE A 108 -3.43 6.96 1.87
CA ILE A 108 -3.51 6.63 3.30
C ILE A 108 -2.27 5.86 3.79
N LEU A 109 -1.50 5.23 2.90
CA LEU A 109 -0.32 4.45 3.30
C LEU A 109 0.78 5.31 3.92
N LEU A 110 0.92 6.56 3.51
CA LEU A 110 1.91 7.48 4.08
C LEU A 110 1.63 7.80 5.56
N PRO A 111 0.47 8.34 5.95
CA PRO A 111 0.15 8.57 7.35
C PRO A 111 0.09 7.28 8.15
N LEU A 112 -0.39 6.17 7.58
CA LEU A 112 -0.44 4.88 8.24
C LEU A 112 0.96 4.37 8.60
N HIS A 113 1.90 4.41 7.66
CA HIS A 113 3.28 4.01 7.88
C HIS A 113 3.95 4.86 8.96
N ARG A 114 3.78 6.19 8.92
CA ARG A 114 4.31 7.10 9.93
C ARG A 114 3.74 6.81 11.33
N ALA A 115 2.44 6.58 11.42
CA ALA A 115 1.79 6.26 12.69
C ALA A 115 2.29 4.93 13.27
N ALA A 116 2.48 3.91 12.43
CA ALA A 116 3.01 2.61 12.83
C ALA A 116 4.45 2.74 13.36
N LEU A 117 5.33 3.45 12.65
CA LEU A 117 6.71 3.70 13.08
C LEU A 117 6.78 4.50 14.38
N SER A 118 5.98 5.55 14.52
CA SER A 118 5.91 6.35 15.74
C SER A 118 5.49 5.52 16.94
N ARG A 119 4.49 4.64 16.76
CA ARG A 119 4.03 3.75 17.84
C ARG A 119 5.10 2.75 18.26
N LEU A 120 5.83 2.17 17.31
CA LEU A 120 6.94 1.26 17.60
C LEU A 120 8.08 1.97 18.36
N ALA A 121 8.43 3.19 17.94
CA ALA A 121 9.44 3.98 18.65
C ALA A 121 9.03 4.27 20.10
N SER A 122 7.75 4.62 20.34
CA SER A 122 7.25 4.85 21.70
C SER A 122 7.25 3.58 22.57
N GLN A 123 6.96 2.43 21.96
CA GLN A 123 7.00 1.12 22.66
C GLN A 123 8.44 0.74 23.06
N SER A 124 9.43 1.10 22.24
CA SER A 124 10.84 0.82 22.50
C SER A 124 11.44 1.72 23.59
N LEU A 125 10.84 2.88 23.85
CA LEU A 125 11.26 3.85 24.85
C LEU A 125 10.65 3.62 26.24
N SER A 126 9.74 2.65 26.39
CA SER A 126 9.19 2.26 27.68
C SER A 126 9.88 0.96 28.16
N PRO A 127 11.04 1.04 28.83
CA PRO A 127 11.64 -0.13 29.44
C PRO A 127 10.85 -0.44 30.72
N ASP A 128 10.39 -1.67 30.81
CA ASP A 128 9.90 -2.37 31.99
C ASP A 128 8.68 -1.83 32.76
N LYS A 129 7.62 -2.62 32.66
CA LYS A 129 6.84 -3.01 33.84
C LYS A 129 6.78 -4.51 33.93
#